data_ba722cf2519cc127b1461721579dfad4
#
_entry.id   ba722cf2519cc127b1461721579dfad4
#
_cell.length_a   1.000
_cell.length_b   1.000
_cell.length_c   1.000
_cell.angle_alpha   90.00
_cell.angle_beta   90.00
_cell.angle_gamma   90.00
#
_symmetry.space_group_name_H-M   'P 1'
#
loop_
_entity.id
_entity.type
_entity.pdbx_description
1 polymer ?
#
loop_
_entity_poly.entity_id
_entity_poly.type
_entity_poly.pdbx_seq_one_letter_code
_entity_poly.pdbx_strand_id
1 'polypeptide(L)'
;MRGEQTQSVRRRKIEATMPKNGEFAMTRRGVLATGAAGAAVATSPSLVSAHNAVPSAPPVSLPVSFKVNGKRHELNLDARTTLLDALREYIHLTGTKKGCDHGQCGACTVIVNGERINSCLSLAVMHEGDEVTTIEGLGTPENLHPMQAAFVKHDGYQCGYCTPGQIWSAVAVLK
;
A
#
# COMPACT_ATOMS: atom_id res chain seq x y z
N MET A 1 -50.07 -7.78 44.64
CA MET A 1 -49.11 -7.16 45.58
C MET A 1 -47.81 -7.92 45.47
N ARG A 2 -46.88 -7.50 44.63
CA ARG A 2 -45.51 -8.03 44.55
C ARG A 2 -44.60 -6.82 44.46
N GLY A 3 -43.74 -6.67 45.49
CA GLY A 3 -42.90 -5.53 45.69
C GLY A 3 -41.80 -5.40 44.63
N GLU A 4 -41.62 -4.16 44.18
CA GLU A 4 -40.48 -3.72 43.41
C GLU A 4 -39.23 -3.66 44.32
N GLN A 5 -38.31 -4.54 44.05
CA GLN A 5 -36.95 -4.42 44.61
C GLN A 5 -36.13 -3.56 43.67
N THR A 6 -36.05 -2.28 43.98
CA THR A 6 -35.11 -1.34 43.38
C THR A 6 -33.69 -1.71 43.81
N GLN A 7 -32.93 -2.33 42.92
CA GLN A 7 -31.50 -2.52 43.10
C GLN A 7 -30.78 -1.18 42.87
N SER A 8 -30.43 -0.55 43.99
CA SER A 8 -29.52 0.58 44.06
C SER A 8 -28.12 0.16 43.60
N VAL A 9 -27.81 0.43 42.34
CA VAL A 9 -26.44 0.30 41.83
C VAL A 9 -25.62 1.42 42.45
N ARG A 10 -24.83 1.11 43.44
CA ARG A 10 -23.80 1.99 44.01
C ARG A 10 -22.80 2.30 42.89
N ARG A 11 -22.94 3.47 42.28
CA ARG A 11 -21.90 4.10 41.48
C ARG A 11 -20.70 4.35 42.38
N ARG A 12 -19.69 3.47 42.31
CA ARG A 12 -18.37 3.79 42.88
C ARG A 12 -17.80 4.92 42.04
N LYS A 13 -17.73 6.07 42.66
CA LYS A 13 -17.04 7.24 42.14
C LYS A 13 -15.56 6.88 42.09
N ILE A 14 -15.07 6.50 40.92
CA ILE A 14 -13.64 6.36 40.66
C ILE A 14 -13.15 7.81 40.56
N GLU A 15 -12.71 8.38 41.65
CA GLU A 15 -11.90 9.57 41.64
C GLU A 15 -10.55 9.19 41.08
N ALA A 16 -10.41 9.31 39.73
CA ALA A 16 -9.13 9.34 39.11
C ALA A 16 -8.39 10.58 39.61
N THR A 17 -7.48 10.37 40.55
CA THR A 17 -6.52 11.39 40.95
C THR A 17 -5.67 11.70 39.74
N MET A 18 -6.09 12.67 38.93
CA MET A 18 -5.22 13.22 37.89
C MET A 18 -4.01 13.84 38.60
N PRO A 19 -2.78 13.49 38.15
CA PRO A 19 -1.63 14.22 38.65
C PRO A 19 -1.83 15.68 38.30
N LYS A 20 -1.79 16.54 39.36
CA LYS A 20 -1.80 17.98 39.19
C LYS A 20 -0.75 18.33 38.17
N ASN A 21 -1.14 19.07 37.12
CA ASN A 21 -0.31 19.55 36.06
C ASN A 21 1.01 20.08 36.65
N GLY A 22 2.05 19.26 36.63
CA GLY A 22 3.40 19.75 36.77
C GLY A 22 3.64 20.59 35.55
N GLU A 23 3.61 21.90 35.69
CA GLU A 23 4.11 22.81 34.69
C GLU A 23 5.59 22.36 34.44
N PHE A 24 5.82 21.66 33.35
CA PHE A 24 7.16 21.51 32.80
C PHE A 24 7.61 22.88 32.31
N ALA A 25 7.97 23.76 33.23
CA ALA A 25 8.64 25.00 32.91
C ALA A 25 10.04 24.67 32.37
N MET A 26 10.10 24.29 31.10
CA MET A 26 11.39 24.11 30.40
C MET A 26 11.99 25.51 30.21
N THR A 27 12.92 25.86 31.08
CA THR A 27 13.69 27.09 30.91
C THR A 27 14.62 26.92 29.71
N ARG A 28 14.92 28.03 28.99
CA ARG A 28 15.87 28.03 27.85
C ARG A 28 17.22 27.37 28.21
N ARG A 29 17.68 27.53 29.45
CA ARG A 29 18.90 26.87 29.96
C ARG A 29 18.73 25.37 30.11
N GLY A 30 17.55 24.88 30.52
CA GLY A 30 17.25 23.42 30.61
C GLY A 30 17.26 22.76 29.23
N VAL A 31 16.70 23.43 28.22
CA VAL A 31 16.72 22.92 26.83
C VAL A 31 18.15 22.83 26.29
N LEU A 32 18.98 23.84 26.57
CA LEU A 32 20.38 23.81 26.14
C LEU A 32 21.21 22.77 26.86
N ALA A 33 20.95 22.53 28.16
CA ALA A 33 21.65 21.50 28.92
C ALA A 33 21.27 20.09 28.46
N THR A 34 20.00 19.83 28.15
CA THR A 34 19.55 18.55 27.59
C THR A 34 20.08 18.34 26.16
N GLY A 35 20.16 19.40 25.37
CA GLY A 35 20.77 19.36 24.02
C GLY A 35 22.27 19.00 24.06
N ALA A 36 23.02 19.57 25.00
CA ALA A 36 24.45 19.25 25.17
C ALA A 36 24.67 17.81 25.64
N ALA A 37 23.85 17.27 26.53
CA ALA A 37 23.91 15.87 26.93
C ALA A 37 23.57 14.92 25.78
N GLY A 38 22.59 15.29 24.94
CA GLY A 38 22.24 14.53 23.73
C GLY A 38 23.38 14.49 22.70
N ALA A 39 24.11 15.60 22.52
CA ALA A 39 25.26 15.67 21.63
C ALA A 39 26.42 14.78 22.10
N ALA A 40 26.64 14.66 23.42
CA ALA A 40 27.70 13.81 23.96
C ALA A 40 27.43 12.31 23.74
N VAL A 41 26.15 11.90 23.72
CA VAL A 41 25.75 10.51 23.40
C VAL A 41 25.89 10.23 21.90
N ALA A 42 25.65 11.23 21.05
CA ALA A 42 25.77 11.09 19.59
C ALA A 42 27.23 11.00 19.11
N THR A 43 28.21 11.52 19.90
CA THR A 43 29.63 11.46 19.57
C THR A 43 30.37 10.26 20.16
N SER A 44 29.74 9.47 21.03
CA SER A 44 30.33 8.19 21.42
C SER A 44 30.40 7.30 20.18
N PRO A 45 31.55 6.68 19.85
CA PRO A 45 31.62 5.68 18.79
C PRO A 45 30.68 4.56 19.21
N SER A 46 29.49 4.61 18.63
CA SER A 46 28.43 3.67 18.98
C SER A 46 28.94 2.28 18.69
N LEU A 47 28.86 1.45 19.70
CA LEU A 47 28.79 0.00 19.59
C LEU A 47 27.47 -0.41 18.87
N VAL A 48 27.07 0.33 17.85
CA VAL A 48 26.17 -0.18 16.83
C VAL A 48 27.01 -1.23 16.12
N SER A 49 27.04 -2.44 16.68
CA SER A 49 27.40 -3.62 15.91
C SER A 49 26.61 -3.52 14.63
N ALA A 50 27.28 -3.18 13.52
CA ALA A 50 26.73 -3.40 12.22
C ALA A 50 26.29 -4.86 12.23
N HIS A 51 24.99 -5.09 12.30
CA HIS A 51 24.46 -6.43 12.11
C HIS A 51 25.06 -6.85 10.79
N ASN A 52 25.94 -7.85 10.83
CA ASN A 52 26.51 -8.44 9.64
C ASN A 52 25.32 -8.71 8.73
N ALA A 53 25.16 -7.86 7.71
CA ALA A 53 24.11 -8.03 6.73
C ALA A 53 24.32 -9.45 6.21
N VAL A 54 23.40 -10.34 6.52
CA VAL A 54 23.41 -11.70 5.95
C VAL A 54 23.54 -11.49 4.46
N PRO A 55 24.60 -12.00 3.81
CA PRO A 55 24.75 -11.81 2.38
C PRO A 55 23.46 -12.26 1.72
N SER A 56 22.73 -11.33 1.14
CA SER A 56 21.53 -11.69 0.38
C SER A 56 21.99 -12.63 -0.72
N ALA A 57 21.37 -13.80 -0.81
CA ALA A 57 21.63 -14.71 -1.91
C ALA A 57 21.53 -13.93 -3.24
N PRO A 58 22.41 -14.18 -4.21
CA PRO A 58 22.33 -13.49 -5.48
C PRO A 58 20.92 -13.65 -6.08
N PRO A 59 20.41 -12.63 -6.79
CA PRO A 59 19.09 -12.70 -7.38
C PRO A 59 19.01 -13.88 -8.35
N VAL A 60 17.98 -14.70 -8.20
CA VAL A 60 17.68 -15.79 -9.14
C VAL A 60 16.79 -15.22 -10.22
N SER A 61 17.36 -15.04 -11.42
CA SER A 61 16.60 -14.60 -12.61
C SER A 61 15.97 -15.79 -13.31
N LEU A 62 14.68 -15.68 -13.61
CA LEU A 62 13.91 -16.70 -14.31
C LEU A 62 13.29 -16.10 -15.58
N PRO A 63 13.30 -16.84 -16.70
CA PRO A 63 12.51 -16.45 -17.85
C PRO A 63 11.03 -16.62 -17.53
N VAL A 64 10.22 -15.63 -17.89
CA VAL A 64 8.77 -15.67 -17.76
C VAL A 64 8.14 -15.05 -19.00
N SER A 65 7.04 -15.62 -19.46
CA SER A 65 6.32 -15.16 -20.65
C SER A 65 4.83 -15.14 -20.38
N PHE A 66 4.20 -13.98 -20.57
CA PHE A 66 2.76 -13.80 -20.44
C PHE A 66 2.26 -12.74 -21.43
N LYS A 67 0.95 -12.70 -21.64
CA LYS A 67 0.33 -11.67 -22.48
C LYS A 67 -0.10 -10.49 -21.65
N VAL A 68 0.10 -9.27 -22.16
CA VAL A 68 -0.43 -8.05 -21.57
C VAL A 68 -1.16 -7.26 -22.64
N ASN A 69 -2.44 -7.01 -22.43
CA ASN A 69 -3.32 -6.33 -23.38
C ASN A 69 -3.26 -6.96 -24.77
N GLY A 70 -3.27 -8.31 -24.82
CA GLY A 70 -3.19 -9.10 -26.06
C GLY A 70 -1.78 -9.25 -26.67
N LYS A 71 -0.77 -8.54 -26.17
CA LYS A 71 0.61 -8.62 -26.65
C LYS A 71 1.45 -9.54 -25.76
N ARG A 72 2.18 -10.49 -26.37
CA ARG A 72 3.10 -11.37 -25.64
C ARG A 72 4.38 -10.63 -25.25
N HIS A 73 4.79 -10.82 -24.01
CA HIS A 73 6.05 -10.32 -23.46
C HIS A 73 6.86 -11.50 -22.91
N GLU A 74 8.14 -11.52 -23.24
CA GLU A 74 9.13 -12.47 -22.74
C GLU A 74 10.15 -11.67 -21.94
N LEU A 75 10.27 -11.97 -20.67
CA LEU A 75 11.07 -11.22 -19.70
C LEU A 75 12.00 -12.18 -18.97
N ASN A 76 13.15 -11.67 -18.53
CA ASN A 76 14.02 -12.37 -17.60
C ASN A 76 14.03 -11.57 -16.29
N LEU A 77 13.33 -12.05 -15.28
CA LEU A 77 13.04 -11.33 -14.06
C LEU A 77 13.65 -12.02 -12.84
N ASP A 78 14.05 -11.21 -11.85
CA ASP A 78 14.26 -11.73 -10.49
C ASP A 78 12.98 -12.42 -10.01
N ALA A 79 13.11 -13.63 -9.46
CA ALA A 79 11.97 -14.43 -8.99
C ALA A 79 11.10 -13.69 -7.94
N ARG A 80 11.62 -12.64 -7.31
CA ARG A 80 10.93 -11.80 -6.33
C ARG A 80 10.18 -10.62 -6.96
N THR A 81 10.31 -10.40 -8.27
CA THR A 81 9.65 -9.29 -8.97
C THR A 81 8.14 -9.47 -8.92
N THR A 82 7.43 -8.47 -8.41
CA THR A 82 5.96 -8.47 -8.41
C THR A 82 5.42 -8.29 -9.84
N LEU A 83 4.20 -8.74 -10.10
CA LEU A 83 3.54 -8.48 -11.37
C LEU A 83 3.40 -6.96 -11.59
N LEU A 84 3.15 -6.18 -10.54
CA LEU A 84 3.11 -4.72 -10.60
C LEU A 84 4.42 -4.13 -11.12
N ASP A 85 5.56 -4.56 -10.56
CA ASP A 85 6.86 -4.07 -10.98
C ASP A 85 7.20 -4.53 -12.40
N ALA A 86 6.85 -5.77 -12.78
CA ALA A 86 7.02 -6.25 -14.14
C ALA A 86 6.26 -5.37 -15.16
N LEU A 87 5.01 -5.03 -14.87
CA LEU A 87 4.20 -4.17 -15.73
C LEU A 87 4.78 -2.76 -15.85
N ARG A 88 5.22 -2.17 -14.73
CA ARG A 88 5.64 -0.76 -14.67
C ARG A 88 7.07 -0.53 -15.11
N GLU A 89 8.00 -1.35 -14.59
CA GLU A 89 9.45 -1.08 -14.73
C GLU A 89 10.06 -1.83 -15.95
N TYR A 90 9.48 -2.95 -16.36
CA TYR A 90 10.00 -3.74 -17.48
C TYR A 90 9.17 -3.57 -18.75
N ILE A 91 7.84 -3.52 -18.63
CA ILE A 91 6.94 -3.35 -19.78
C ILE A 91 6.60 -1.86 -20.02
N HIS A 92 6.83 -1.01 -19.01
CA HIS A 92 6.57 0.44 -19.03
C HIS A 92 5.09 0.83 -19.15
N LEU A 93 4.18 -0.04 -18.68
CA LEU A 93 2.76 0.24 -18.55
C LEU A 93 2.50 0.90 -17.19
N THR A 94 2.47 2.22 -17.15
CA THR A 94 2.42 3.00 -15.91
C THR A 94 1.00 3.32 -15.42
N GLY A 95 -0.03 2.92 -16.13
CA GLY A 95 -1.43 3.10 -15.76
C GLY A 95 -1.79 2.37 -14.48
N THR A 96 -1.30 1.14 -14.30
CA THR A 96 -1.38 0.41 -13.03
C THR A 96 -0.47 1.07 -12.00
N LYS A 97 -0.99 1.48 -10.84
CA LYS A 97 -0.29 2.36 -9.89
C LYS A 97 0.27 1.62 -8.68
N LYS A 98 1.48 1.98 -8.28
CA LYS A 98 2.12 1.52 -7.05
C LYS A 98 1.79 2.50 -5.91
N GLY A 99 0.77 2.17 -5.12
CA GLY A 99 0.36 2.96 -3.96
C GLY A 99 0.97 2.41 -2.67
N CYS A 100 0.27 1.49 -2.00
CA CYS A 100 0.69 0.94 -0.70
C CYS A 100 1.70 -0.21 -0.79
N ASP A 101 1.76 -0.91 -1.92
CA ASP A 101 2.61 -2.08 -2.17
C ASP A 101 2.39 -3.28 -1.23
N HIS A 102 1.24 -3.34 -0.57
CA HIS A 102 0.85 -4.42 0.35
C HIS A 102 -0.65 -4.73 0.32
N GLY A 103 -1.33 -4.50 -0.82
CA GLY A 103 -2.69 -4.96 -1.08
C GLY A 103 -3.83 -4.13 -0.47
N GLN A 104 -3.56 -3.00 0.22
CA GLN A 104 -4.58 -2.24 0.94
C GLN A 104 -5.35 -1.24 0.05
N CYS A 105 -4.66 -0.57 -0.87
CA CYS A 105 -5.24 0.58 -1.58
C CYS A 105 -5.97 0.24 -2.88
N GLY A 106 -5.73 -0.92 -3.48
CA GLY A 106 -6.33 -1.33 -4.76
C GLY A 106 -5.86 -0.57 -6.00
N ALA A 107 -4.92 0.40 -5.88
CA ALA A 107 -4.44 1.18 -7.01
C ALA A 107 -3.69 0.33 -8.08
N CYS A 108 -3.23 -0.85 -7.70
CA CYS A 108 -2.53 -1.81 -8.54
C CYS A 108 -3.44 -2.88 -9.16
N THR A 109 -4.75 -2.73 -9.07
CA THR A 109 -5.71 -3.72 -9.58
C THR A 109 -5.55 -3.90 -11.10
N VAL A 110 -5.46 -5.15 -11.50
CA VAL A 110 -5.46 -5.62 -12.91
C VAL A 110 -6.41 -6.82 -13.04
N ILE A 111 -6.67 -7.23 -14.27
CA ILE A 111 -7.40 -8.47 -14.54
C ILE A 111 -6.41 -9.51 -15.08
N VAL A 112 -6.40 -10.70 -14.49
CA VAL A 112 -5.62 -11.83 -14.95
C VAL A 112 -6.58 -12.97 -15.25
N ASN A 113 -6.59 -13.46 -16.48
CA ASN A 113 -7.49 -14.52 -16.96
C ASN A 113 -8.97 -14.27 -16.61
N GLY A 114 -9.38 -13.00 -16.63
CA GLY A 114 -10.74 -12.59 -16.28
C GLY A 114 -10.98 -12.29 -14.79
N GLU A 115 -10.05 -12.64 -13.91
CA GLU A 115 -10.15 -12.44 -12.46
C GLU A 115 -9.44 -11.17 -12.01
N ARG A 116 -10.03 -10.47 -11.05
CA ARG A 116 -9.49 -9.25 -10.46
C ARG A 116 -8.44 -9.57 -9.40
N ILE A 117 -7.23 -9.09 -9.56
CA ILE A 117 -6.16 -9.25 -8.57
C ILE A 117 -5.46 -7.93 -8.24
N ASN A 118 -4.79 -7.89 -7.09
CA ASN A 118 -3.85 -6.84 -6.72
C ASN A 118 -2.44 -7.25 -7.16
N SER A 119 -1.95 -6.67 -8.24
CA SER A 119 -0.66 -7.05 -8.86
C SER A 119 0.56 -6.85 -7.95
N CYS A 120 0.49 -6.04 -6.91
CA CYS A 120 1.55 -5.91 -5.90
C CYS A 120 1.70 -7.13 -4.98
N LEU A 121 0.68 -8.00 -4.89
CA LEU A 121 0.69 -9.20 -4.05
C LEU A 121 0.99 -10.48 -4.83
N SER A 122 1.23 -10.39 -6.13
CA SER A 122 1.48 -11.55 -6.98
C SER A 122 2.86 -11.42 -7.64
N LEU A 123 3.62 -12.51 -7.67
CA LEU A 123 4.92 -12.53 -8.32
C LEU A 123 4.75 -12.74 -9.83
N ALA A 124 5.53 -12.02 -10.64
CA ALA A 124 5.44 -12.11 -12.09
C ALA A 124 5.67 -13.54 -12.61
N VAL A 125 6.57 -14.29 -11.97
CA VAL A 125 6.89 -15.67 -12.34
C VAL A 125 5.74 -16.66 -12.16
N MET A 126 4.70 -16.29 -11.39
CA MET A 126 3.50 -17.11 -11.20
C MET A 126 2.51 -17.00 -12.37
N HIS A 127 2.74 -16.06 -13.29
CA HIS A 127 1.84 -15.73 -14.39
C HIS A 127 2.35 -16.24 -15.75
N GLU A 128 3.17 -17.28 -15.74
CA GLU A 128 3.62 -17.91 -16.99
C GLU A 128 2.42 -18.36 -17.82
N GLY A 129 2.33 -17.84 -19.05
CA GLY A 129 1.24 -18.15 -19.99
C GLY A 129 -0.07 -17.38 -19.77
N ASP A 130 -0.21 -16.64 -18.69
CA ASP A 130 -1.43 -15.90 -18.34
C ASP A 130 -1.71 -14.73 -19.29
N GLU A 131 -2.97 -14.29 -19.30
CA GLU A 131 -3.42 -13.07 -19.97
C GLU A 131 -3.76 -11.98 -18.93
N VAL A 132 -2.96 -10.93 -18.96
CA VAL A 132 -3.10 -9.77 -18.06
C VAL A 132 -3.73 -8.61 -18.83
N THR A 133 -4.77 -8.01 -18.27
CA THR A 133 -5.34 -6.78 -18.83
C THR A 133 -5.14 -5.63 -17.84
N THR A 134 -4.43 -4.60 -18.27
CA THR A 134 -4.21 -3.37 -17.53
C THR A 134 -5.18 -2.29 -17.98
N ILE A 135 -5.18 -1.13 -17.29
CA ILE A 135 -6.10 -0.02 -17.63
C ILE A 135 -5.91 0.47 -19.06
N GLU A 136 -4.69 0.36 -19.61
CA GLU A 136 -4.38 0.73 -20.99
C GLU A 136 -5.08 -0.20 -22.02
N GLY A 137 -5.47 -1.40 -21.59
CA GLY A 137 -6.20 -2.36 -22.42
C GLY A 137 -7.72 -2.27 -22.32
N LEU A 138 -8.27 -1.42 -21.45
CA LEU A 138 -9.72 -1.34 -21.24
C LEU A 138 -10.45 -0.51 -22.29
N GLY A 139 -9.82 0.55 -22.80
CA GLY A 139 -10.39 1.44 -23.82
C GLY A 139 -9.33 2.38 -24.36
N THR A 140 -9.71 3.16 -25.38
CA THR A 140 -8.85 4.19 -25.99
C THR A 140 -9.44 5.59 -25.75
N PRO A 141 -8.66 6.67 -25.91
CA PRO A 141 -9.16 8.03 -25.80
C PRO A 141 -10.37 8.31 -26.72
N GLU A 142 -10.40 7.68 -27.89
CA GLU A 142 -11.47 7.83 -28.91
C GLU A 142 -12.67 6.92 -28.62
N ASN A 143 -12.47 5.85 -27.85
CA ASN A 143 -13.50 4.87 -27.50
C ASN A 143 -13.33 4.39 -26.07
N LEU A 144 -13.75 5.23 -25.13
CA LEU A 144 -13.69 4.92 -23.70
C LEU A 144 -14.66 3.79 -23.35
N HIS A 145 -14.21 2.91 -22.48
CA HIS A 145 -15.13 1.97 -21.84
C HIS A 145 -16.21 2.75 -21.04
N PRO A 146 -17.47 2.28 -20.98
CA PRO A 146 -18.55 3.00 -20.28
C PRO A 146 -18.19 3.43 -18.85
N MET A 147 -17.44 2.61 -18.11
CA MET A 147 -16.96 2.97 -16.77
C MET A 147 -15.97 4.14 -16.80
N GLN A 148 -15.04 4.17 -17.75
CA GLN A 148 -14.11 5.30 -17.93
C GLN A 148 -14.88 6.57 -18.26
N ALA A 149 -15.84 6.47 -19.19
CA ALA A 149 -16.70 7.59 -19.56
C ALA A 149 -17.53 8.12 -18.37
N ALA A 150 -18.02 7.21 -17.52
CA ALA A 150 -18.77 7.59 -16.31
C ALA A 150 -17.88 8.33 -15.30
N PHE A 151 -16.66 7.89 -15.09
CA PHE A 151 -15.69 8.58 -14.21
C PHE A 151 -15.39 9.99 -14.71
N VAL A 152 -15.22 10.17 -16.01
CA VAL A 152 -15.01 11.50 -16.61
C VAL A 152 -16.27 12.36 -16.48
N LYS A 153 -17.44 11.82 -16.84
CA LYS A 153 -18.71 12.55 -16.84
C LYS A 153 -19.11 13.05 -15.45
N HIS A 154 -18.82 12.26 -14.42
CA HIS A 154 -19.24 12.53 -13.03
C HIS A 154 -18.09 13.02 -12.15
N ASP A 155 -16.96 13.38 -12.73
CA ASP A 155 -15.77 13.87 -12.02
C ASP A 155 -15.35 12.93 -10.88
N GLY A 156 -15.35 11.61 -11.16
CA GLY A 156 -15.18 10.53 -10.19
C GLY A 156 -13.74 10.36 -9.66
N TYR A 157 -12.90 11.38 -9.73
CA TYR A 157 -11.51 11.36 -9.31
C TYR A 157 -11.05 12.75 -8.84
N GLN A 158 -9.99 12.78 -8.02
CA GLN A 158 -9.28 14.02 -7.68
C GLN A 158 -7.92 14.01 -8.39
N CYS A 159 -6.87 13.47 -7.74
CA CYS A 159 -5.54 13.39 -8.34
C CYS A 159 -5.40 12.30 -9.43
N GLY A 160 -6.36 11.41 -9.57
CA GLY A 160 -6.38 10.35 -10.58
C GLY A 160 -5.49 9.14 -10.26
N TYR A 161 -4.73 9.16 -9.17
CA TYR A 161 -3.75 8.09 -8.88
C TYR A 161 -4.40 6.72 -8.63
N CYS A 162 -5.47 6.65 -7.85
CA CYS A 162 -6.20 5.40 -7.59
C CYS A 162 -7.20 5.04 -8.69
N THR A 163 -7.51 5.97 -9.60
CA THR A 163 -8.60 5.84 -10.58
C THR A 163 -8.51 4.60 -11.45
N PRO A 164 -7.34 4.19 -12.00
CA PRO A 164 -7.23 2.96 -12.78
C PRO A 164 -7.68 1.72 -12.02
N GLY A 165 -7.26 1.58 -10.76
CA GLY A 165 -7.65 0.47 -9.91
C GLY A 165 -9.13 0.50 -9.52
N GLN A 166 -9.70 1.69 -9.30
CA GLN A 166 -11.13 1.86 -9.01
C GLN A 166 -11.99 1.46 -10.22
N ILE A 167 -11.61 1.88 -11.42
CA ILE A 167 -12.30 1.53 -12.66
C ILE A 167 -12.29 0.00 -12.84
N TRP A 168 -11.13 -0.66 -12.70
CA TRP A 168 -11.06 -2.12 -12.81
C TRP A 168 -11.88 -2.83 -11.74
N SER A 169 -11.87 -2.31 -10.50
CA SER A 169 -12.69 -2.87 -9.42
C SER A 169 -14.18 -2.77 -9.73
N ALA A 170 -14.63 -1.64 -10.26
CA ALA A 170 -16.02 -1.46 -10.66
C ALA A 170 -16.41 -2.35 -11.86
N VAL A 171 -15.58 -2.43 -12.89
CA VAL A 171 -15.82 -3.30 -14.06
C VAL A 171 -15.93 -4.77 -13.64
N ALA A 172 -15.04 -5.24 -12.74
CA ALA A 172 -15.06 -6.63 -12.30
C ALA A 172 -16.28 -6.99 -11.43
N VAL A 173 -16.87 -6.02 -10.72
CA VAL A 173 -18.09 -6.25 -9.93
C VAL A 173 -19.34 -6.29 -10.78
N LEU A 174 -19.33 -5.62 -11.94
CA LEU A 174 -20.48 -5.53 -12.86
C LEU A 174 -20.54 -6.66 -13.91
N LYS A 175 -19.53 -7.53 -13.95
CA LYS A 175 -19.53 -8.75 -14.76
C LYS A 175 -20.35 -9.85 -14.09
#